data_bc21f38041a36e3ddd2af138af187897
#
_entry.id   bc21f38041a36e3ddd2af138af187897
#
_cell.length_a   1.000
_cell.length_b   1.000
_cell.length_c   1.000
_cell.angle_alpha   90.00
_cell.angle_beta   90.00
_cell.angle_gamma   90.00
#
_symmetry.space_group_name_H-M   'P 1'
#
loop_
_entity.id
_entity.type
_entity.pdbx_description
1 polymer ?
#
loop_
_entity_poly.entity_id
_entity_poly.type
_entity_poly.pdbx_seq_one_letter_code
_entity_poly.pdbx_strand_id
1 'polypeptide(L)'
;MKNNQLKLDNYLWKKRLLLIKKNQKNIIQLKEQLDQEEKKIKSWKIEVIFFDDQYKSNIVLIGLDGLIKLEEDKLNLEKIYELISTMPMANF
;
A
#
# COMPACT_ATOMS: atom_id res chain seq x y z
N MET A 1 3.55 0.41 23.21
CA MET A 1 3.24 0.45 22.80
C MET A 1 2.86 0.44 22.17
N LYS A 2 2.98 0.50 22.09
CA LYS A 2 2.80 0.49 21.34
C LYS A 2 2.18 0.71 20.55
N ASN A 3 2.32 1.21 20.88
CA ASN A 3 1.54 1.40 19.92
C ASN A 3 1.98 1.58 18.53
N ASN A 4 2.17 0.66 17.90
CA ASN A 4 2.51 0.63 16.50
C ASN A 4 1.29 0.57 15.61
N GLN A 5 0.21 0.96 16.15
CA GLN A 5 -1.01 0.99 15.36
C GLN A 5 -0.92 2.04 14.30
N LEU A 6 -1.22 1.66 13.07
CA LEU A 6 -1.38 2.63 12.00
C LEU A 6 -2.60 3.48 12.30
N LYS A 7 -2.42 4.79 12.23
CA LYS A 7 -3.55 5.70 12.44
C LYS A 7 -4.27 5.89 11.13
N LEU A 8 -5.06 4.90 10.75
CA LEU A 8 -5.76 4.91 9.48
C LEU A 8 -6.65 6.12 9.31
N ASP A 9 -7.17 6.65 10.41
CA ASP A 9 -8.02 7.83 10.35
C ASP A 9 -7.33 9.02 9.71
N ASN A 10 -6.00 9.11 9.85
CA ASN A 10 -5.25 10.21 9.27
C ASN A 10 -5.21 10.13 7.74
N TYR A 11 -5.46 8.97 7.18
CA TYR A 11 -5.38 8.74 5.74
C TYR A 11 -6.74 8.56 5.09
N LEU A 12 -7.77 8.39 5.89
CA LEU A 12 -9.11 8.12 5.38
C LEU A 12 -9.54 9.22 4.42
N TRP A 13 -9.96 8.82 3.22
CA TRP A 13 -10.40 9.72 2.16
C TRP A 13 -9.33 10.67 1.64
N LYS A 14 -8.09 10.50 2.11
CA LYS A 14 -6.97 11.33 1.67
C LYS A 14 -6.00 10.54 0.81
N LYS A 15 -5.65 9.35 1.26
CA LYS A 15 -4.67 8.52 0.55
C LYS A 15 -5.01 7.04 0.71
N ARG A 16 -4.65 6.29 -0.30
CA ARG A 16 -4.62 4.84 -0.20
C ARG A 16 -3.33 4.42 0.48
N LEU A 17 -3.35 3.30 1.19
CA LEU A 17 -2.15 2.82 1.87
C LEU A 17 -1.68 1.52 1.23
N LEU A 18 -0.41 1.47 0.89
CA LEU A 18 0.23 0.26 0.43
C LEU A 18 1.18 -0.19 1.54
N LEU A 19 0.76 -1.21 2.28
CA LEU A 19 1.52 -1.74 3.40
C LEU A 19 2.44 -2.85 2.90
N ILE A 20 3.72 -2.73 3.19
CA ILE A 20 4.72 -3.69 2.75
C ILE A 20 5.48 -4.21 3.96
N LYS A 21 5.45 -5.53 4.13
CA LYS A 21 6.14 -6.16 5.25
C LYS A 21 7.65 -6.03 5.10
N LYS A 22 8.31 -5.60 6.15
CA LYS A 22 9.74 -5.31 6.11
C LYS A 22 10.62 -6.54 5.96
N ASN A 23 10.24 -7.65 6.56
CA ASN A 23 11.12 -8.81 6.67
C ASN A 23 11.02 -9.76 5.49
N GLN A 24 10.86 -9.22 4.31
CA GLN A 24 10.86 -10.00 3.08
C GLN A 24 12.28 -10.15 2.56
N LYS A 25 12.57 -11.31 1.97
CA LYS A 25 13.92 -11.58 1.45
C LYS A 25 14.32 -10.59 0.36
N ASN A 26 13.36 -10.13 -0.42
CA ASN A 26 13.62 -9.23 -1.55
C ASN A 26 13.28 -7.78 -1.23
N ILE A 27 13.37 -7.39 0.04
CA ILE A 27 12.93 -6.05 0.44
C ILE A 27 13.74 -4.95 -0.25
N ILE A 28 15.01 -5.18 -0.49
CA ILE A 28 15.85 -4.18 -1.15
C ILE A 28 15.36 -3.95 -2.59
N GLN A 29 15.05 -5.03 -3.29
CA GLN A 29 14.52 -4.93 -4.65
C GLN A 29 13.17 -4.24 -4.67
N LEU A 30 12.34 -4.52 -3.68
CA LEU A 30 11.04 -3.85 -3.57
C LEU A 30 11.20 -2.36 -3.38
N LYS A 31 12.13 -1.95 -2.53
CA LYS A 31 12.38 -0.54 -2.30
C LYS A 31 12.86 0.16 -3.57
N GLU A 32 13.74 -0.49 -4.32
CA GLU A 32 14.21 0.08 -5.58
C GLU A 32 13.07 0.24 -6.57
N GLN A 33 12.20 -0.77 -6.68
CA GLN A 33 11.05 -0.70 -7.57
C GLN A 33 10.13 0.44 -7.18
N LEU A 34 9.87 0.60 -5.89
CA LEU A 34 9.01 1.66 -5.40
C LEU A 34 9.60 3.04 -5.66
N ASP A 35 10.92 3.18 -5.52
CA ASP A 35 11.59 4.44 -5.82
C ASP A 35 11.44 4.81 -7.30
N GLN A 36 11.58 3.82 -8.18
CA GLN A 36 11.44 4.07 -9.62
C GLN A 36 10.02 4.50 -9.99
N GLU A 37 9.04 4.04 -9.23
CA GLU A 37 7.62 4.33 -9.49
C GLU A 37 7.08 5.43 -8.60
N GLU A 38 7.93 6.14 -7.89
CA GLU A 38 7.49 7.09 -6.87
C GLU A 38 6.48 8.10 -7.39
N LYS A 39 6.75 8.70 -8.53
CA LYS A 39 5.86 9.72 -9.09
C LYS A 39 4.50 9.13 -9.43
N LYS A 40 4.50 7.93 -10.02
CA LYS A 40 3.27 7.28 -10.40
C LYS A 40 2.47 6.87 -9.18
N ILE A 41 3.16 6.34 -8.17
CA ILE A 41 2.52 5.95 -6.91
C ILE A 41 1.83 7.15 -6.27
N LYS A 42 2.52 8.28 -6.24
CA LYS A 42 1.93 9.49 -5.68
C LYS A 42 0.75 10.00 -6.49
N SER A 43 0.81 9.86 -7.81
CA SER A 43 -0.28 10.31 -8.67
C SER A 43 -1.58 9.55 -8.42
N TRP A 44 -1.46 8.31 -7.91
CA TRP A 44 -2.62 7.52 -7.53
C TRP A 44 -3.04 7.72 -6.08
N LYS A 45 -2.44 8.70 -5.40
CA LYS A 45 -2.70 8.99 -3.99
C LYS A 45 -2.42 7.79 -3.11
N ILE A 46 -1.29 7.13 -3.35
CA ILE A 46 -0.85 5.99 -2.57
C ILE A 46 0.28 6.40 -1.66
N GLU A 47 0.15 6.06 -0.38
CA GLU A 47 1.23 6.22 0.60
C GLU A 47 1.80 4.84 0.89
N VAL A 48 3.10 4.68 0.69
CA VAL A 48 3.77 3.40 0.96
C VAL A 48 4.25 3.40 2.40
N ILE A 49 3.88 2.35 3.13
CA ILE A 49 4.27 2.20 4.53
C ILE A 49 4.88 0.83 4.72
N PHE A 50 6.10 0.80 5.23
CA PHE A 50 6.76 -0.44 5.60
C PHE A 50 6.40 -0.77 7.04
N PHE A 51 6.00 -2.01 7.27
CA PHE A 51 5.57 -2.42 8.60
C PHE A 51 6.24 -3.71 9.03
N ASP A 52 6.26 -3.93 10.33
CA ASP A 52 6.86 -5.12 10.93
C ASP A 52 5.81 -5.75 11.83
N ASP A 53 4.77 -6.26 11.22
CA ASP A 53 3.62 -6.71 11.96
C ASP A 53 3.24 -8.12 11.53
N GLN A 54 2.23 -8.67 12.18
CA GLN A 54 1.82 -10.05 12.02
C GLN A 54 0.71 -10.22 10.99
N TYR A 55 0.57 -9.27 10.07
CA TYR A 55 -0.33 -9.47 8.96
C TYR A 55 0.10 -10.71 8.18
N LYS A 56 -0.86 -11.47 7.72
CA LYS A 56 -0.57 -12.69 6.99
C LYS A 56 0.08 -12.41 5.64
N SER A 57 -0.30 -11.34 5.02
CA SER A 57 0.15 -11.03 3.67
C SER A 57 1.32 -10.06 3.69
N ASN A 58 2.24 -10.26 2.75
CA ASN A 58 3.40 -9.39 2.61
C ASN A 58 3.04 -8.03 2.04
N ILE A 59 2.00 -7.98 1.23
CA ILE A 59 1.53 -6.76 0.56
C ILE A 59 0.05 -6.59 0.84
N VAL A 60 -0.33 -5.42 1.34
CA VAL A 60 -1.73 -5.11 1.63
C VAL A 60 -2.06 -3.74 1.07
N LEU A 61 -3.11 -3.65 0.28
CA LEU A 61 -3.61 -2.37 -0.22
C LEU A 61 -4.88 -1.98 0.52
N ILE A 62 -4.85 -0.81 1.13
CA ILE A 62 -6.01 -0.25 1.82
C ILE A 62 -6.54 0.93 1.01
N GLY A 63 -7.82 0.93 0.74
CA GLY A 63 -8.45 1.97 -0.06
C GLY A 63 -8.69 3.25 0.72
N LEU A 64 -9.25 4.24 0.02
CA LEU A 64 -9.57 5.52 0.64
C LEU A 64 -10.59 5.39 1.77
N ASP A 65 -11.43 4.38 1.70
CA ASP A 65 -12.44 4.11 2.72
C ASP A 65 -11.90 3.34 3.92
N GLY A 66 -10.60 3.04 3.92
CA GLY A 66 -9.99 2.32 5.03
C GLY A 66 -10.14 0.81 4.98
N LEU A 67 -10.74 0.29 3.93
CA LEU A 67 -10.94 -1.16 3.81
C LEU A 67 -9.84 -1.79 2.99
N ILE A 68 -9.53 -3.06 3.33
CA ILE A 68 -8.53 -3.82 2.60
C ILE A 68 -9.08 -4.17 1.22
N LYS A 69 -8.34 -3.82 0.17
CA LYS A 69 -8.75 -4.06 -1.20
C LYS A 69 -7.95 -5.16 -1.87
N LEU A 70 -6.75 -5.44 -1.37
CA LEU A 70 -5.86 -6.43 -1.97
C LEU A 70 -4.92 -6.97 -0.92
N GLU A 71 -4.67 -8.27 -0.94
CA GLU A 71 -3.64 -8.91 -0.12
C GLU A 71 -2.88 -9.87 -1.03
N GLU A 72 -1.56 -9.70 -1.11
CA GLU A 72 -0.72 -10.48 -1.99
C GLU A 72 0.59 -10.83 -1.32
N ASP A 73 1.25 -11.89 -1.78
CA ASP A 73 2.57 -12.27 -1.30
C ASP A 73 3.67 -11.49 -2.02
N LYS A 74 3.40 -11.07 -3.25
CA LYS A 74 4.39 -10.37 -4.06
C LYS A 74 3.83 -9.04 -4.54
N LEU A 75 4.71 -8.06 -4.65
CA LEU A 75 4.32 -6.75 -5.13
C LEU A 75 4.11 -6.77 -6.63
N ASN A 76 2.95 -6.31 -7.07
CA ASN A 76 2.65 -6.13 -8.48
C ASN A 76 1.95 -4.78 -8.63
N LEU A 77 2.73 -3.76 -8.93
CA LEU A 77 2.21 -2.40 -9.03
C LEU A 77 1.19 -2.24 -10.16
N GLU A 78 1.42 -2.92 -11.28
CA GLU A 78 0.47 -2.85 -12.40
C GLU A 78 -0.91 -3.35 -11.98
N LYS A 79 -0.94 -4.45 -11.24
CA LYS A 79 -2.19 -5.00 -10.75
C LYS A 79 -2.87 -4.02 -9.79
N ILE A 80 -2.08 -3.36 -8.97
CA ILE A 80 -2.60 -2.37 -8.02
C ILE A 80 -3.21 -1.19 -8.76
N TYR A 81 -2.52 -0.66 -9.76
CA TYR A 81 -3.02 0.46 -10.54
C TYR A 81 -4.31 0.08 -11.28
N GLU A 82 -4.32 -1.12 -11.86
CA GLU A 82 -5.49 -1.61 -12.57
C GLU A 82 -6.68 -1.73 -11.63
N LEU A 83 -6.45 -2.30 -10.46
CA LEU A 83 -7.51 -2.44 -9.47
C LEU A 83 -8.06 -1.08 -9.05
N ILE A 84 -7.19 -0.12 -8.78
CA ILE A 84 -7.62 1.20 -8.36
C ILE A 84 -8.41 1.89 -9.47
N SER A 85 -8.01 1.70 -10.72
CA SER A 85 -8.67 2.36 -11.84
C SER A 85 -10.11 1.88 -12.03
N THR A 86 -10.44 0.70 -11.49
CA THR A 86 -11.81 0.17 -11.58
C THR A 86 -12.67 0.51 -10.37
N MET A 87 -12.09 1.14 -9.36
CA MET A 87 -12.85 1.50 -8.17
C MET A 87 -13.72 2.71 -8.42
N PRO A 88 -14.95 2.72 -7.88
CA PRO A 88 -15.84 3.88 -8.06
C PRO A 88 -15.27 5.18 -7.56
N MET A 89 -14.36 5.13 -6.60
CA MET A 89 -13.78 6.32 -5.98
C MET A 89 -12.38 6.64 -6.48
N ALA A 90 -12.02 6.11 -7.63
CA ALA A 90 -10.67 6.29 -8.17
C ALA A 90 -10.34 7.76 -8.46
N ASN A 91 -11.36 8.59 -8.68
CA ASN A 91 -11.19 9.98 -9.04
C ASN A 91 -11.17 10.94 -7.87
N PHE A 92 -11.22 10.42 -6.70
CA PHE A 92 -11.19 11.25 -5.50
C PHE A 92 -9.84 11.92 -5.33
#